data_a508ab849b57bfffd11b90814ba19805
#
_entry.id   a508ab849b57bfffd11b90814ba19805
#
_cell.length_a   1.000
_cell.length_b   1.000
_cell.length_c   1.000
_cell.angle_alpha   90.00
_cell.angle_beta   90.00
_cell.angle_gamma   90.00
#
_symmetry.space_group_name_H-M   'P 1'
#
loop_
_entity.id
_entity.type
_entity.pdbx_description
1 polymer ?
#
loop_
_entity_poly.entity_id
_entity_poly.type
_entity_poly.pdbx_seq_one_letter_code
_entity_poly.pdbx_strand_id
1 'polypeptide(L)'
;MASRRTLKKNIGYIAGDLFTEALVCKLFIPGVDLEKTDVLMTRILDMQDEFIRRANCTDGKENKKLVKEYFSKLLADLQIEINGIAKEI
;
A
#
# COMPACT_ATOMS: atom_id res chain seq x y z
N MET A 1 -11.93 13.70 9.54
CA MET A 1 -11.13 12.53 9.94
C MET A 1 -11.47 11.34 9.05
N ALA A 2 -10.46 10.71 8.46
CA ALA A 2 -10.70 9.56 7.61
C ALA A 2 -11.19 8.38 8.44
N SER A 3 -12.31 7.80 8.03
CA SER A 3 -12.82 6.59 8.67
C SER A 3 -11.95 5.39 8.26
N ARG A 4 -12.04 4.30 9.05
CA ARG A 4 -11.36 3.06 8.72
C ARG A 4 -11.75 2.57 7.32
N ARG A 5 -13.01 2.70 6.98
CA ARG A 5 -13.53 2.32 5.66
C ARG A 5 -12.87 3.12 4.53
N THR A 6 -12.76 4.43 4.71
CA THR A 6 -12.11 5.31 3.74
C THR A 6 -10.63 4.98 3.61
N LEU A 7 -9.96 4.72 4.72
CA LEU A 7 -8.55 4.34 4.72
C LEU A 7 -8.30 3.06 3.93
N LYS A 8 -9.11 2.01 4.15
CA LYS A 8 -8.97 0.75 3.42
C LYS A 8 -9.21 0.94 1.92
N LYS A 9 -10.19 1.77 1.58
CA LYS A 9 -10.49 2.08 0.19
C LYS A 9 -9.31 2.79 -0.49
N ASN A 10 -8.71 3.75 0.20
CA ASN A 10 -7.54 4.47 -0.32
C ASN A 10 -6.34 3.56 -0.50
N ILE A 11 -6.09 2.66 0.44
CA ILE A 11 -5.02 1.67 0.33
C ILE A 11 -5.23 0.81 -0.92
N GLY A 12 -6.45 0.36 -1.16
CA GLY A 12 -6.79 -0.43 -2.34
C GLY A 12 -6.56 0.32 -3.64
N TYR A 13 -6.92 1.60 -3.70
CA TYR A 13 -6.70 2.43 -4.88
C TYR A 13 -5.21 2.62 -5.17
N ILE A 14 -4.42 2.92 -4.15
CA ILE A 14 -2.99 3.13 -4.30
C ILE A 14 -2.30 1.84 -4.76
N ALA A 15 -2.63 0.73 -4.14
CA ALA A 15 -2.08 -0.57 -4.53
C ALA A 15 -2.48 -0.93 -5.95
N GLY A 16 -3.72 -0.66 -6.34
CA GLY A 16 -4.20 -0.89 -7.69
C GLY A 16 -3.45 -0.08 -8.73
N ASP A 17 -3.20 1.20 -8.44
CA ASP A 17 -2.44 2.06 -9.34
C ASP A 17 -1.01 1.56 -9.51
N LEU A 18 -0.33 1.22 -8.43
CA LEU A 18 1.03 0.69 -8.48
C LEU A 18 1.09 -0.63 -9.23
N PHE A 19 0.13 -1.51 -8.99
CA PHE A 19 0.04 -2.79 -9.67
C PHE A 19 -0.16 -2.60 -11.17
N THR A 20 -1.03 -1.67 -11.56
CA THR A 20 -1.28 -1.35 -12.96
C THR A 20 -0.03 -0.81 -13.63
N GLU A 21 0.71 0.09 -12.96
CA GLU A 21 1.97 0.62 -13.50
C GLU A 21 2.98 -0.49 -13.73
N ALA A 22 3.13 -1.40 -12.76
CA ALA A 22 4.04 -2.53 -12.89
C ALA A 22 3.63 -3.45 -14.05
N LEU A 23 2.33 -3.70 -14.19
CA LEU A 23 1.80 -4.51 -15.26
C LEU A 23 2.04 -3.88 -16.63
N VAL A 24 1.85 -2.57 -16.75
CA VAL A 24 2.13 -1.83 -18.00
C VAL A 24 3.60 -1.95 -18.35
N CYS A 25 4.49 -1.79 -17.39
CA CYS A 25 5.93 -1.96 -17.63
C CYS A 25 6.25 -3.38 -18.12
N LYS A 26 5.64 -4.39 -17.50
CA LYS A 26 5.84 -5.79 -17.88
C LYS A 26 5.41 -6.07 -19.33
N LEU A 27 4.29 -5.48 -19.76
CA LEU A 27 3.70 -5.78 -21.05
C LEU A 27 4.24 -4.91 -22.19
N PHE A 28 4.63 -3.68 -21.92
CA PHE A 28 4.91 -2.70 -22.98
C PHE A 28 6.35 -2.22 -23.06
N ILE A 29 7.16 -2.42 -22.04
CA ILE A 29 8.55 -1.99 -22.07
C ILE A 29 9.44 -3.17 -22.47
N PRO A 30 10.09 -3.13 -23.65
CA PRO A 30 11.00 -4.19 -24.06
C PRO A 30 12.24 -4.20 -23.17
N GLY A 31 12.74 -5.38 -22.87
CA GLY A 31 13.93 -5.53 -22.04
C GLY A 31 13.68 -5.44 -20.54
N VAL A 32 12.42 -5.29 -20.11
CA VAL A 32 12.11 -5.28 -18.69
C VAL A 32 12.39 -6.65 -18.09
N ASP A 33 12.93 -6.67 -16.87
CA ASP A 33 13.16 -7.92 -16.14
C ASP A 33 11.83 -8.43 -15.61
N LEU A 34 11.29 -9.47 -16.24
CA LEU A 34 9.98 -10.03 -15.89
C LEU A 34 9.98 -10.61 -14.48
N GLU A 35 11.09 -11.19 -14.06
CA GLU A 35 11.21 -11.77 -12.74
C GLU A 35 11.15 -10.69 -11.65
N LYS A 36 11.87 -9.59 -11.84
CA LYS A 36 11.83 -8.45 -10.94
C LYS A 36 10.45 -7.82 -10.88
N THR A 37 9.79 -7.72 -12.04
CA THR A 37 8.44 -7.16 -12.12
C THR A 37 7.45 -8.02 -11.36
N ASP A 38 7.54 -9.34 -11.48
CA ASP A 38 6.67 -10.25 -10.76
C ASP A 38 6.88 -10.16 -9.24
N VAL A 39 8.12 -10.04 -8.81
CA VAL A 39 8.46 -9.83 -7.39
C VAL A 39 7.86 -8.51 -6.90
N LEU A 40 7.97 -7.45 -7.70
CA LEU A 40 7.43 -6.15 -7.37
C LEU A 40 5.90 -6.19 -7.26
N MET A 41 5.22 -6.87 -8.17
CA MET A 41 3.77 -7.03 -8.14
C MET A 41 3.32 -7.78 -6.88
N THR A 42 4.04 -8.84 -6.51
CA THR A 42 3.80 -9.58 -5.28
C THR A 42 3.99 -8.69 -4.06
N ARG A 43 5.03 -7.86 -4.06
CA ARG A 43 5.29 -6.91 -2.98
C ARG A 43 4.14 -5.91 -2.82
N ILE A 44 3.56 -5.44 -3.92
CA ILE A 44 2.41 -4.53 -3.89
C ILE A 44 1.20 -5.21 -3.24
N LEU A 45 0.92 -6.45 -3.62
CA LEU A 45 -0.20 -7.20 -3.05
C LEU A 45 0.01 -7.48 -1.56
N ASP A 46 1.23 -7.84 -1.16
CA ASP A 46 1.57 -8.06 0.24
C ASP A 46 1.43 -6.77 1.05
N MET A 47 1.85 -5.65 0.48
CA MET A 47 1.68 -4.34 1.10
C MET A 47 0.20 -4.03 1.31
N GLN A 48 -0.63 -4.25 0.31
CA GLN A 48 -2.06 -4.02 0.41
C GLN A 48 -2.66 -4.84 1.55
N ASP A 49 -2.36 -6.12 1.60
CA ASP A 49 -2.88 -7.02 2.63
C ASP A 49 -2.44 -6.59 4.02
N GLU A 50 -1.16 -6.26 4.18
CA GLU A 50 -0.62 -5.84 5.47
C GLU A 50 -1.27 -4.56 5.97
N PHE A 51 -1.38 -3.55 5.13
CA PHE A 51 -1.93 -2.26 5.55
C PHE A 51 -3.44 -2.32 5.77
N ILE A 52 -4.16 -3.15 5.01
CA ILE A 52 -5.58 -3.38 5.26
C ILE A 52 -5.76 -4.09 6.62
N ARG A 53 -4.92 -5.07 6.92
CA ARG A 53 -4.94 -5.75 8.21
C ARG A 53 -4.65 -4.79 9.35
N ARG A 54 -3.65 -3.94 9.20
CA ARG A 54 -3.31 -2.92 10.19
C ARG A 54 -4.45 -1.92 10.39
N ALA A 55 -5.15 -1.56 9.33
CA ALA A 55 -6.31 -0.65 9.42
C ALA A 55 -7.48 -1.31 10.17
N ASN A 56 -7.60 -2.63 10.10
CA ASN A 56 -8.64 -3.37 10.82
C ASN A 56 -8.30 -3.58 12.29
N CYS A 57 -7.01 -3.66 12.62
CA CYS A 57 -6.55 -3.95 13.98
C CYS A 57 -6.37 -2.68 14.80
N THR A 58 -7.43 -1.91 14.98
CA THR A 58 -7.38 -0.74 15.85
C THR A 58 -7.85 -1.10 17.25
N ASP A 59 -6.91 -1.47 18.08
CA ASP A 59 -7.17 -1.60 19.52
C ASP A 59 -7.14 -0.21 20.13
N GLY A 60 -7.81 -0.02 21.24
CA GLY A 60 -7.86 1.26 21.91
C GLY A 60 -8.92 2.19 21.35
N LYS A 61 -10.03 1.62 20.88
CA LYS A 61 -11.16 2.39 20.36
C LYS A 61 -11.68 3.45 21.33
N GLU A 62 -11.41 3.24 22.61
CA GLU A 62 -11.85 4.13 23.68
C GLU A 62 -10.97 5.39 23.80
N ASN A 63 -9.76 5.34 23.23
CA ASN A 63 -8.83 6.45 23.30
C ASN A 63 -8.60 7.01 21.90
N LYS A 64 -9.27 8.11 21.61
CA LYS A 64 -9.20 8.75 20.29
C LYS A 64 -7.79 9.22 19.95
N LYS A 65 -7.00 9.60 20.93
CA LYS A 65 -5.64 10.05 20.74
C LYS A 65 -4.76 8.90 20.24
N LEU A 66 -4.86 7.72 20.85
CA LEU A 66 -4.09 6.55 20.46
C LEU A 66 -4.48 6.07 19.05
N VAL A 67 -5.78 6.09 18.74
CA VAL A 67 -6.27 5.72 17.41
C VAL A 67 -5.72 6.67 16.35
N LYS A 68 -5.73 7.97 16.64
CA LYS A 68 -5.22 8.99 15.73
C LYS A 68 -3.72 8.81 15.50
N GLU A 69 -2.95 8.56 16.56
CA GLU A 69 -1.51 8.29 16.45
C GLU A 69 -1.22 7.03 15.64
N TYR A 70 -2.00 5.99 15.87
CA TYR A 70 -1.88 4.74 15.13
C TYR A 70 -2.10 4.95 13.64
N PHE A 71 -3.15 5.66 13.25
CA PHE A 71 -3.42 5.94 11.85
C PHE A 71 -2.38 6.86 11.23
N SER A 72 -1.89 7.84 11.97
CA SER A 72 -0.82 8.72 11.49
C SER A 72 0.44 7.93 11.17
N LYS A 73 0.82 7.00 12.06
CA LYS A 73 1.98 6.13 11.85
C LYS A 73 1.75 5.20 10.66
N LEU A 74 0.57 4.63 10.55
CA LEU A 74 0.21 3.75 9.44
C LEU A 74 0.34 4.47 8.11
N LEU A 75 -0.17 5.69 8.01
CA LEU A 75 -0.07 6.50 6.79
C LEU A 75 1.37 6.86 6.45
N ALA A 76 2.18 7.17 7.46
CA ALA A 76 3.59 7.45 7.25
C ALA A 76 4.33 6.22 6.74
N ASP A 77 4.08 5.04 7.32
CA ASP A 77 4.68 3.79 6.89
C ASP A 77 4.24 3.43 5.47
N LEU A 78 2.96 3.64 5.17
CA LEU A 78 2.41 3.41 3.84
C LEU A 78 3.11 4.29 2.79
N GLN A 79 3.33 5.57 3.11
CA GLN A 79 4.01 6.49 2.21
C GLN A 79 5.44 6.04 1.93
N ILE A 80 6.15 5.54 2.94
CA ILE A 80 7.50 5.01 2.78
C ILE A 80 7.50 3.81 1.83
N GLU A 81 6.57 2.88 2.00
CA GLU A 81 6.45 1.72 1.14
C GLU A 81 6.10 2.11 -0.31
N ILE A 82 5.17 3.04 -0.48
CA ILE A 82 4.79 3.54 -1.81
C ILE A 82 5.99 4.14 -2.51
N ASN A 83 6.76 4.97 -1.81
CA ASN A 83 7.94 5.62 -2.39
C ASN A 83 9.00 4.58 -2.77
N GLY A 84 9.22 3.56 -1.93
CA GLY A 84 10.15 2.49 -2.22
C GLY A 84 9.76 1.68 -3.45
N ILE A 85 8.49 1.35 -3.58
CA ILE A 85 7.97 0.61 -4.74
C ILE A 85 8.03 1.46 -6.00
N ALA A 86 7.64 2.73 -5.91
CA ALA A 86 7.63 3.64 -7.06
C ALA A 86 9.03 3.83 -7.65
N LYS A 87 10.06 3.81 -6.82
CA LYS A 87 11.45 3.92 -7.29
C LYS A 87 11.89 2.72 -8.12
N GLU A 88 11.29 1.56 -7.88
CA GLU A 88 11.64 0.33 -8.59
C GLU A 88 10.84 0.14 -9.87
N ILE A 89 9.78 0.91 -10.04
CA ILE A 89 9.01 0.89 -11.27
C ILE A 89 9.70 1.78 -12.32
#